data_cd4c1a4f49e714fb8d8f9cdc968d64d5
#
_entry.id   cd4c1a4f49e714fb8d8f9cdc968d64d5
#
_cell.length_a   1.000
_cell.length_b   1.000
_cell.length_c   1.000
_cell.angle_alpha   90.00
_cell.angle_beta   90.00
_cell.angle_gamma   90.00
#
_symmetry.space_group_name_H-M   'P 1'
#
loop_
_entity.id
_entity.type
_entity.pdbx_description
1 polymer ?
#
loop_
_entity_poly.entity_id
_entity_poly.type
_entity_poly.pdbx_seq_one_letter_code
_entity_poly.pdbx_strand_id
1 'polypeptide(L)' 'MIITVVGLGVVGGSFVKALKGQGHEVYGVDVDEETLARAKADGCIKEGFVD' A
#
# COMPACT_ATOMS: atom_id res chain seq x y z
N MET A 1 0.32 -14.02 -3.73
CA MET A 1 -0.39 -13.88 -2.44
C MET A 1 -1.12 -12.55 -2.40
N ILE A 2 -2.27 -12.51 -1.78
CA ILE A 2 -3.04 -11.27 -1.61
C ILE A 2 -2.75 -10.73 -0.21
N ILE A 3 -2.26 -9.50 -0.14
CA ILE A 3 -1.85 -8.90 1.13
C ILE A 3 -2.56 -7.56 1.30
N THR A 4 -3.16 -7.33 2.45
CA THR A 4 -3.77 -6.06 2.78
C THR A 4 -2.99 -5.42 3.92
N VAL A 5 -2.53 -4.20 3.73
CA VAL A 5 -1.77 -3.46 4.74
C VAL A 5 -2.62 -2.31 5.25
N VAL A 6 -2.89 -2.30 6.55
CA VAL A 6 -3.66 -1.25 7.20
C VAL A 6 -2.70 -0.25 7.85
N GLY A 7 -2.87 1.01 7.54
CA GLY A 7 -1.98 2.05 8.05
C GLY A 7 -0.69 2.16 7.24
N LEU A 8 -0.76 2.82 6.08
CA LEU A 8 0.40 2.98 5.19
C LEU A 8 1.37 4.07 5.62
N GLY A 9 1.19 4.66 6.80
CA GLY A 9 2.06 5.72 7.26
C GLY A 9 3.56 5.37 7.17
N VAL A 10 4.34 5.71 8.16
CA VAL A 10 5.79 5.54 8.08
C VAL A 10 6.20 4.06 7.96
N VAL A 11 5.67 3.22 8.83
CA VAL A 11 6.05 1.81 8.89
C VAL A 11 5.41 1.02 7.74
N GLY A 12 4.12 1.23 7.53
CA GLY A 12 3.40 0.50 6.47
C GLY A 12 3.96 0.79 5.09
N GLY A 13 4.37 2.03 4.83
CA GLY A 13 4.97 2.41 3.55
C GLY A 13 6.25 1.64 3.25
N SER A 14 7.09 1.45 4.25
CA SER A 14 8.33 0.67 4.09
C SER A 14 8.02 -0.79 3.80
N PHE A 15 7.01 -1.32 4.46
CA PHE A 15 6.61 -2.71 4.27
C PHE A 15 6.10 -2.98 2.85
N VAL A 16 5.24 -2.10 2.33
CA VAL A 16 4.71 -2.30 0.97
C VAL A 16 5.80 -2.15 -0.09
N LYS A 17 6.78 -1.29 0.14
CA LYS A 17 7.92 -1.17 -0.75
C LYS A 17 8.74 -2.46 -0.79
N ALA A 18 8.90 -3.10 0.36
CA ALA A 18 9.62 -4.37 0.43
C ALA A 18 8.90 -5.49 -0.33
N LEU A 19 7.57 -5.41 -0.43
CA LEU A 19 6.78 -6.40 -1.15
C LEU A 19 6.72 -6.14 -2.65
N LYS A 20 7.12 -4.97 -3.09
CA LYS A 20 7.07 -4.59 -4.50
C LYS A 20 7.97 -5.50 -5.33
N GLY A 21 7.43 -6.01 -6.44
CA GLY A 21 8.20 -6.88 -7.33
C GLY A 21 8.26 -8.34 -6.90
N GLN A 22 7.57 -8.69 -5.81
CA GLN A 22 7.57 -10.06 -5.30
C GLN A 22 6.41 -10.91 -5.84
N GLY A 23 5.60 -10.36 -6.75
CA GLY A 23 4.48 -11.09 -7.33
C GLY A 23 3.23 -11.13 -6.47
N HIS A 24 3.16 -10.30 -5.44
CA HIS A 24 1.99 -10.23 -4.57
C HIS A 24 1.01 -9.16 -5.04
N GLU A 25 -0.28 -9.39 -4.76
CA GLU A 25 -1.29 -8.35 -4.89
C GLU A 25 -1.39 -7.65 -3.54
N VAL A 26 -0.96 -6.40 -3.48
CA VAL A 26 -0.94 -5.62 -2.24
C VAL A 26 -2.01 -4.54 -2.28
N TYR A 27 -2.82 -4.48 -1.23
CA TYR A 27 -3.85 -3.47 -1.06
C TYR A 27 -3.54 -2.65 0.18
N GLY A 28 -3.83 -1.35 0.11
CA GLY A 28 -3.57 -0.46 1.23
C GLY A 28 -4.85 0.13 1.80
N VAL A 29 -4.90 0.25 3.12
CA VAL A 29 -6.00 0.93 3.82
C VAL A 29 -5.38 2.01 4.70
N ASP A 30 -5.85 3.25 4.57
CA ASP A 30 -5.36 4.36 5.36
C ASP A 30 -6.44 5.42 5.48
N VAL A 31 -6.33 6.27 6.49
CA VAL A 31 -7.22 7.43 6.64
C VAL A 31 -6.81 8.57 5.70
N ASP A 32 -5.57 8.58 5.25
CA ASP A 32 -5.02 9.61 4.40
C ASP A 32 -5.08 9.19 2.93
N GLU A 33 -6.01 9.79 2.20
CA GLU A 33 -6.22 9.51 0.79
C GLU A 33 -4.98 9.82 -0.06
N GLU A 34 -4.25 10.87 0.30
CA GLU A 34 -3.04 11.26 -0.43
C GLU A 34 -1.95 10.20 -0.33
N THR A 35 -1.78 9.62 0.85
CA THR A 35 -0.82 8.53 1.07
C THR A 35 -1.16 7.33 0.18
N LEU A 36 -2.44 6.99 0.10
CA LEU A 36 -2.89 5.88 -0.74
C LEU A 36 -2.65 6.15 -2.22
N ALA A 37 -2.95 7.37 -2.67
CA ALA A 37 -2.76 7.76 -4.07
C ALA A 37 -1.28 7.69 -4.45
N ARG A 38 -0.41 8.13 -3.56
CA ARG A 38 1.04 8.11 -3.80
C ARG A 38 1.56 6.67 -3.88
N ALA A 39 1.13 5.82 -2.96
CA ALA A 39 1.54 4.42 -2.95
C ALA A 39 1.07 3.70 -4.21
N LYS A 40 -0.12 4.01 -4.67
CA LYS A 40 -0.65 3.43 -5.90
C LYS A 40 0.13 3.92 -7.12
N ALA A 41 0.45 5.21 -7.17
CA ALA A 41 1.22 5.79 -8.27
C ALA A 41 2.63 5.18 -8.33
N ASP A 42 3.22 4.86 -7.19
CA ASP A 42 4.53 4.21 -7.12
C ASP A 42 4.49 2.72 -7.46
N GLY A 43 3.32 2.15 -7.63
CA GLY A 43 3.16 0.73 -7.90
C GLY A 43 3.34 -0.15 -6.68
N CYS A 44 3.31 0.43 -5.48
CA CYS A 44 3.47 -0.33 -4.24
C CYS A 44 2.20 -1.05 -3.83
N ILE A 45 1.05 -0.50 -4.19
CA ILE A 45 -0.24 -1.14 -3.93
C ILE A 45 -1.04 -1.18 -5.23
N LYS A 46 -1.89 -2.20 -5.36
CA LYS A 46 -2.76 -2.34 -6.53
C LYS A 46 -3.96 -1.41 -6.42
N GLU A 47 -4.49 -1.29 -5.22
CA GLU A 47 -5.64 -0.42 -4.94
C GLU A 47 -5.56 0.07 -3.50
N GLY A 48 -6.12 1.24 -3.23
CA GLY A 48 -6.16 1.81 -1.90
C GLY A 48 -7.59 2.10 -1.45
N PHE A 49 -7.83 1.95 -0.16
CA PHE A 49 -9.14 2.18 0.43
C PHE A 49 -9.00 3.12 1.62
N VAL A 50 -9.82 4.15 1.66
CA VAL A 50 -9.87 5.10 2.79
C VAL A 50 -10.74 4.51 3.88
N ASP A 51 -10.25 4.52 5.10
CA ASP A 51 -11.02 4.03 6.24
C ASP A 51 -11.06 5.05 7.36
#